data_45aec7396a7b5f17d72d2007df834663
#
_entry.id   45aec7396a7b5f17d72d2007df834663
#
_cell.length_a   1.000
_cell.length_b   1.000
_cell.length_c   1.000
_cell.angle_alpha   90.00
_cell.angle_beta   90.00
_cell.angle_gamma   90.00
#
_symmetry.space_group_name_H-M   'P 1'
#
loop_
_entity.id
_entity.type
_entity.pdbx_description
1 polymer ?
#
loop_
_entity_poly.entity_id
_entity_poly.type
_entity_poly.pdbx_seq_one_letter_code
_entity_poly.pdbx_strand_id
1 'polypeptide(L)'
;MRVRPGRGSRPRTRRRPAHEGAVDAFVIAVDRGRYTCVLTGGDDAGLQVTAMKARELVRGSVVVGDRVSLAGDASGDPGSLARIVRVAPRTSVLRRSADDTDPVERVIVANAQQLGIVTALADPPPRPRLIDRFLVAAYDAGLEPLLILTKADLADPDELLAAYTPLGIRYLVSGRPLTEAVTGELRALLADRISVLVGHSGVGKSTLVNALVPDAGRAVGTVSPVTGRGRHTSSSVVALRLRGGGWIIDTPGLRSFGLGHISADRVAAAFPDLAEALAHCRPGCAHLGEDCGLDAWVSEHDSSGALAVRLDSLRRLLRSREGRDDG
;
A
#
# COMPACT_ATOMS: atom_id res chain seq x y z
N MET A 1 44.93 -49.35 -24.71
CA MET A 1 43.73 -48.74 -24.11
C MET A 1 44.16 -47.41 -23.49
N ARG A 2 43.85 -46.24 -24.12
CA ARG A 2 44.24 -44.91 -23.61
C ARG A 2 43.06 -44.34 -22.86
N VAL A 3 43.19 -44.18 -21.56
CA VAL A 3 42.20 -43.53 -20.69
C VAL A 3 42.27 -42.03 -20.91
N ARG A 4 41.15 -41.39 -21.35
CA ARG A 4 41.02 -39.93 -21.43
C ARG A 4 40.84 -39.36 -20.01
N PRO A 5 41.58 -38.31 -19.64
CA PRO A 5 41.35 -37.65 -18.35
C PRO A 5 40.01 -36.90 -18.36
N GLY A 6 39.19 -37.12 -17.31
CA GLY A 6 37.93 -36.44 -17.10
C GLY A 6 38.14 -34.93 -16.90
N ARG A 7 37.29 -34.11 -17.52
CA ARG A 7 37.18 -32.66 -17.29
C ARG A 7 36.83 -32.39 -15.82
N GLY A 8 37.82 -31.96 -15.04
CA GLY A 8 37.59 -31.49 -13.68
C GLY A 8 36.62 -30.33 -13.67
N SER A 9 35.46 -30.50 -13.01
CA SER A 9 34.54 -29.43 -12.71
C SER A 9 35.20 -28.47 -11.74
N ARG A 10 35.62 -27.28 -12.20
CA ARG A 10 36.03 -26.19 -11.32
C ARG A 10 34.82 -25.78 -10.45
N PRO A 11 34.96 -25.69 -9.12
CA PRO A 11 33.90 -25.13 -8.28
C PRO A 11 33.64 -23.71 -8.74
N ARG A 12 32.46 -23.43 -9.22
CA ARG A 12 32.00 -22.07 -9.47
C ARG A 12 31.77 -21.41 -8.12
N THR A 13 32.80 -20.77 -7.59
CA THR A 13 32.65 -19.79 -6.50
C THR A 13 31.76 -18.67 -7.03
N ARG A 14 30.49 -18.67 -6.64
CA ARG A 14 29.55 -17.56 -6.86
C ARG A 14 29.95 -16.40 -5.94
N ARG A 15 31.08 -15.74 -6.22
CA ARG A 15 31.27 -14.38 -5.70
C ARG A 15 30.23 -13.51 -6.39
N ARG A 16 29.28 -12.96 -5.62
CA ARG A 16 28.41 -11.88 -6.10
C ARG A 16 29.33 -10.73 -6.51
N PRO A 17 29.21 -10.17 -7.72
CA PRO A 17 29.97 -8.99 -8.10
C PRO A 17 29.73 -7.90 -7.05
N ALA A 18 30.78 -7.33 -6.52
CA ALA A 18 30.68 -6.08 -5.78
C ALA A 18 30.33 -5.01 -6.82
N HIS A 19 29.09 -4.54 -6.80
CA HIS A 19 28.65 -3.45 -7.68
C HIS A 19 29.09 -2.13 -7.04
N GLU A 20 30.42 -1.93 -7.01
CA GLU A 20 31.03 -0.64 -6.63
C GLU A 20 30.59 0.40 -7.67
N GLY A 21 29.99 1.51 -7.23
CA GLY A 21 29.43 2.54 -8.12
C GLY A 21 27.96 2.36 -8.49
N ALA A 22 27.23 1.43 -7.87
CA ALA A 22 25.78 1.38 -8.03
C ALA A 22 25.13 2.62 -7.42
N VAL A 23 24.17 3.23 -8.15
CA VAL A 23 23.42 4.41 -7.71
C VAL A 23 22.09 4.00 -7.10
N ASP A 24 21.67 4.70 -6.06
CA ASP A 24 20.42 4.40 -5.38
C ASP A 24 19.22 5.04 -6.09
N ALA A 25 18.13 4.30 -6.13
CA ALA A 25 16.92 4.73 -6.83
C ALA A 25 15.66 4.20 -6.13
N PHE A 26 14.53 4.85 -6.43
CA PHE A 26 13.19 4.51 -5.99
C PHE A 26 12.36 4.02 -7.17
N VAL A 27 11.69 2.89 -7.06
CA VAL A 27 10.87 2.29 -8.13
C VAL A 27 9.51 2.97 -8.15
N ILE A 28 9.20 3.67 -9.25
CA ILE A 28 7.94 4.40 -9.41
C ILE A 28 6.91 3.70 -10.31
N ALA A 29 7.35 2.82 -11.21
CA ALA A 29 6.45 2.04 -12.05
C ALA A 29 7.06 0.70 -12.44
N VAL A 30 6.20 -0.30 -12.68
CA VAL A 30 6.60 -1.63 -13.14
C VAL A 30 5.73 -2.02 -14.33
N ASP A 31 6.34 -2.30 -15.47
CA ASP A 31 5.66 -2.77 -16.67
C ASP A 31 6.45 -3.89 -17.36
N ARG A 32 5.87 -5.09 -17.42
CA ARG A 32 6.39 -6.25 -18.18
C ARG A 32 7.88 -6.53 -17.99
N GLY A 33 8.36 -6.42 -16.73
CA GLY A 33 9.78 -6.67 -16.39
C GLY A 33 10.71 -5.48 -16.62
N ARG A 34 10.18 -4.33 -17.03
CA ARG A 34 10.86 -3.04 -17.01
C ARG A 34 10.40 -2.25 -15.80
N TYR A 35 11.33 -1.51 -15.24
CA TYR A 35 11.13 -0.73 -14.02
C TYR A 35 11.49 0.71 -14.33
N THR A 36 10.58 1.62 -14.07
CA THR A 36 10.90 3.04 -14.05
C THR A 36 11.33 3.41 -12.64
N CYS A 37 12.52 3.96 -12.51
CA CYS A 37 13.12 4.34 -11.24
C CYS A 37 13.45 5.82 -11.26
N VAL A 38 13.46 6.45 -10.09
CA VAL A 38 13.95 7.81 -9.86
C VAL A 38 15.21 7.73 -9.04
N LEU A 39 16.31 8.32 -9.49
CA LEU A 39 17.56 8.38 -8.74
C LEU A 39 17.34 9.19 -7.44
N THR A 40 17.86 8.69 -6.32
CA THR A 40 17.64 9.28 -4.99
C THR A 40 18.87 9.92 -4.38
N GLY A 41 20.03 9.78 -5.02
CA GLY A 41 21.30 10.32 -4.52
C GLY A 41 22.18 10.89 -5.65
N GLY A 42 23.19 11.66 -5.28
CA GLY A 42 24.12 12.30 -6.19
C GLY A 42 23.54 13.53 -6.90
N ASP A 43 24.28 14.03 -7.89
CA ASP A 43 23.93 15.22 -8.65
C ASP A 43 22.72 14.98 -9.57
N ASP A 44 22.45 13.70 -9.91
CA ASP A 44 21.34 13.28 -10.78
C ASP A 44 20.07 12.91 -9.98
N ALA A 45 19.96 13.30 -8.71
CA ALA A 45 18.78 13.04 -7.90
C ALA A 45 17.52 13.61 -8.56
N GLY A 46 16.50 12.76 -8.74
CA GLY A 46 15.25 13.10 -9.43
C GLY A 46 15.21 12.68 -10.89
N LEU A 47 16.33 12.29 -11.49
CA LEU A 47 16.36 11.76 -12.84
C LEU A 47 15.60 10.44 -12.93
N GLN A 48 14.74 10.31 -13.95
CA GLN A 48 14.05 9.07 -14.25
C GLN A 48 14.88 8.18 -15.16
N VAL A 49 15.06 6.94 -14.76
CA VAL A 49 15.82 5.94 -15.51
C VAL A 49 14.99 4.66 -15.72
N THR A 50 15.20 4.01 -16.85
CA THR A 50 14.62 2.69 -17.12
C THR A 50 15.60 1.60 -16.67
N ALA A 51 15.11 0.62 -15.95
CA ALA A 51 15.93 -0.49 -15.47
C ALA A 51 15.27 -1.84 -15.77
N MET A 52 16.08 -2.89 -15.71
CA MET A 52 15.65 -4.27 -15.69
C MET A 52 16.29 -5.01 -14.50
N LYS A 53 15.67 -6.10 -14.06
CA LYS A 53 16.21 -6.90 -12.96
C LYS A 53 17.46 -7.67 -13.41
N ALA A 54 18.54 -7.62 -12.63
CA ALA A 54 19.72 -8.44 -12.86
C ALA A 54 19.38 -9.92 -12.68
N ARG A 55 20.07 -10.80 -13.42
CA ARG A 55 19.84 -12.26 -13.36
C ARG A 55 20.16 -12.85 -12.00
N GLU A 56 21.05 -12.21 -11.25
CA GLU A 56 21.49 -12.60 -9.92
C GLU A 56 20.45 -12.34 -8.85
N LEU A 57 19.50 -11.44 -9.09
CA LEU A 57 18.35 -11.21 -8.22
C LEU A 57 17.35 -12.35 -8.41
N VAL A 58 17.70 -13.52 -7.85
CA VAL A 58 16.86 -14.71 -7.88
C VAL A 58 15.69 -14.52 -6.92
N ARG A 59 14.44 -14.59 -7.46
CA ARG A 59 13.18 -14.78 -6.72
C ARG A 59 12.82 -13.66 -5.73
N GLY A 60 12.18 -12.69 -6.21
CA GLY A 60 11.46 -11.64 -5.51
C GLY A 60 10.93 -10.68 -6.56
N SER A 61 9.65 -10.35 -6.51
CA SER A 61 9.12 -9.28 -7.34
C SER A 61 9.69 -7.97 -6.82
N VAL A 62 10.31 -7.20 -7.69
CA VAL A 62 10.51 -5.77 -7.44
C VAL A 62 9.17 -5.10 -7.70
N VAL A 63 8.74 -4.26 -6.78
CA VAL A 63 7.44 -3.59 -6.83
C VAL A 63 7.60 -2.08 -6.71
N VAL A 64 6.53 -1.36 -6.99
CA VAL A 64 6.50 0.09 -6.75
C VAL A 64 6.72 0.38 -5.27
N GLY A 65 7.55 1.39 -4.98
CA GLY A 65 7.95 1.72 -3.61
C GLY A 65 9.26 1.07 -3.16
N ASP A 66 9.82 0.11 -3.91
CA ASP A 66 11.13 -0.46 -3.56
C ASP A 66 12.25 0.56 -3.70
N ARG A 67 13.16 0.54 -2.74
CA ARG A 67 14.46 1.20 -2.82
C ARG A 67 15.46 0.21 -3.39
N VAL A 68 16.13 0.60 -4.48
CA VAL A 68 16.99 -0.29 -5.24
C VAL A 68 18.33 0.36 -5.54
N SER A 69 19.37 -0.46 -5.79
CA SER A 69 20.64 0.03 -6.33
C SER A 69 20.75 -0.39 -7.78
N LEU A 70 21.07 0.57 -8.63
CA LEU A 70 21.19 0.42 -10.08
C LEU A 70 22.66 0.39 -10.50
N ALA A 71 23.00 -0.51 -11.42
CA ALA A 71 24.30 -0.57 -12.07
C ALA A 71 24.14 -0.51 -13.60
N GLY A 72 25.19 -0.10 -14.29
CA GLY A 72 25.21 0.06 -15.75
C GLY A 72 24.78 1.46 -16.16
N ASP A 73 24.12 1.60 -17.30
CA ASP A 73 23.75 2.90 -17.86
C ASP A 73 22.50 3.45 -17.19
N ALA A 74 22.70 4.36 -16.24
CA ALA A 74 21.66 5.08 -15.52
C ALA A 74 21.56 6.56 -15.96
N SER A 75 21.99 6.90 -17.17
CA SER A 75 21.96 8.27 -17.71
C SER A 75 20.54 8.81 -17.93
N GLY A 76 19.54 7.93 -18.08
CA GLY A 76 18.18 8.34 -18.45
C GLY A 76 18.01 8.71 -19.92
N ASP A 77 19.06 8.61 -20.73
CA ASP A 77 19.02 8.90 -22.15
C ASP A 77 18.09 7.93 -22.91
N PRO A 78 17.56 8.32 -24.06
CA PRO A 78 16.76 7.44 -24.91
C PRO A 78 17.53 6.17 -25.28
N GLY A 79 17.01 5.01 -24.84
CA GLY A 79 17.64 3.70 -25.07
C GLY A 79 18.58 3.23 -23.96
N SER A 80 18.92 4.08 -22.98
CA SER A 80 19.67 3.65 -21.80
C SER A 80 18.90 2.60 -21.00
N LEU A 81 19.61 1.65 -20.40
CA LEU A 81 19.01 0.57 -19.63
C LEU A 81 19.90 0.14 -18.46
N ALA A 82 19.53 0.58 -17.28
CA ALA A 82 20.19 0.17 -16.05
C ALA A 82 19.78 -1.25 -15.61
N ARG A 83 20.47 -1.77 -14.60
CA ARG A 83 20.15 -3.05 -13.96
C ARG A 83 19.96 -2.89 -12.47
N ILE A 84 18.84 -3.34 -11.95
CA ILE A 84 18.61 -3.47 -10.52
C ILE A 84 19.48 -4.62 -10.00
N VAL A 85 20.48 -4.29 -9.19
CA VAL A 85 21.46 -5.26 -8.65
C VAL A 85 21.23 -5.56 -7.18
N ARG A 86 20.49 -4.69 -6.47
CA ARG A 86 20.11 -4.85 -5.07
C ARG A 86 18.73 -4.26 -4.83
N VAL A 87 17.98 -4.90 -3.93
CA VAL A 87 16.76 -4.35 -3.33
C VAL A 87 17.04 -4.17 -1.85
N ALA A 88 16.82 -2.97 -1.33
CA ALA A 88 16.99 -2.68 0.09
C ALA A 88 15.92 -3.40 0.94
N PRO A 89 16.18 -3.67 2.22
CA PRO A 89 15.16 -4.17 3.13
C PRO A 89 13.93 -3.27 3.14
N ARG A 90 12.76 -3.88 3.07
CA ARG A 90 11.48 -3.17 3.09
C ARG A 90 11.07 -2.85 4.52
N THR A 91 10.61 -1.63 4.76
CA THR A 91 10.07 -1.19 6.06
C THR A 91 8.62 -1.59 6.23
N SER A 92 7.87 -1.67 5.14
CA SER A 92 6.48 -2.10 5.10
C SER A 92 6.18 -2.82 3.78
N VAL A 93 5.15 -3.65 3.77
CA VAL A 93 4.76 -4.41 2.58
C VAL A 93 3.24 -4.52 2.54
N LEU A 94 2.62 -3.85 1.58
CA LEU A 94 1.19 -4.04 1.30
C LEU A 94 1.02 -5.26 0.39
N ARG A 95 0.28 -6.25 0.86
CA ARG A 95 0.03 -7.52 0.17
C ARG A 95 -1.43 -7.64 -0.22
N ARG A 96 -1.73 -8.48 -1.17
CA ARG A 96 -3.08 -8.98 -1.43
C ARG A 96 -3.04 -10.44 -1.83
N SER A 97 -4.04 -11.19 -1.48
CA SER A 97 -4.47 -12.39 -2.19
C SER A 97 -5.48 -12.03 -3.29
N ALA A 98 -5.70 -12.91 -4.25
CA ALA A 98 -6.68 -12.67 -5.31
C ALA A 98 -8.11 -12.65 -4.73
N ASP A 99 -8.37 -13.52 -3.76
CA ASP A 99 -9.57 -13.61 -2.93
C ASP A 99 -9.21 -14.17 -1.55
N ASP A 100 -10.18 -14.39 -0.68
CA ASP A 100 -9.97 -14.86 0.70
C ASP A 100 -9.58 -16.35 0.76
N THR A 101 -9.71 -17.08 -0.34
CA THR A 101 -9.38 -18.52 -0.46
C THR A 101 -8.05 -18.76 -1.16
N ASP A 102 -7.49 -17.76 -1.87
CA ASP A 102 -6.21 -17.89 -2.56
C ASP A 102 -5.05 -17.77 -1.56
N PRO A 103 -4.26 -18.84 -1.34
CA PRO A 103 -3.11 -18.81 -0.44
C PRO A 103 -1.92 -18.00 -1.01
N VAL A 104 -2.00 -17.57 -2.27
CA VAL A 104 -0.90 -16.88 -2.94
C VAL A 104 -0.96 -15.38 -2.68
N GLU A 105 -0.15 -14.93 -1.75
CA GLU A 105 0.05 -13.51 -1.49
C GLU A 105 0.95 -12.87 -2.55
N ARG A 106 0.53 -11.71 -3.02
CA ARG A 106 1.34 -10.87 -3.91
C ARG A 106 1.62 -9.54 -3.27
N VAL A 107 2.89 -9.18 -3.21
CA VAL A 107 3.29 -7.84 -2.81
C VAL A 107 2.86 -6.87 -3.91
N ILE A 108 2.16 -5.81 -3.51
CA ILE A 108 1.66 -4.77 -4.42
C ILE A 108 2.54 -3.53 -4.33
N VAL A 109 2.82 -3.09 -3.10
CA VAL A 109 3.57 -1.87 -2.79
C VAL A 109 4.51 -2.17 -1.64
N ALA A 110 5.70 -1.56 -1.67
CA ALA A 110 6.68 -1.60 -0.60
C ALA A 110 6.94 -0.21 -0.02
N ASN A 111 7.41 -0.18 1.23
CA ASN A 111 7.88 1.02 1.93
C ASN A 111 6.85 2.16 2.04
N ALA A 112 5.55 1.86 1.90
CA ALA A 112 4.50 2.82 2.19
C ALA A 112 4.43 3.06 3.71
N GLN A 113 3.96 4.24 4.09
CA GLN A 113 3.78 4.64 5.48
C GLN A 113 2.30 4.86 5.78
N GLN A 114 1.49 5.12 4.75
CA GLN A 114 0.10 5.50 4.92
C GLN A 114 -0.77 4.82 3.86
N LEU A 115 -2.01 4.46 4.24
CA LEU A 115 -3.05 3.97 3.35
C LEU A 115 -4.21 4.98 3.33
N GLY A 116 -4.35 5.72 2.24
CA GLY A 116 -5.48 6.62 2.00
C GLY A 116 -6.67 5.84 1.44
N ILE A 117 -7.70 5.67 2.28
CA ILE A 117 -8.93 4.95 1.94
C ILE A 117 -9.93 5.98 1.41
N VAL A 118 -10.13 6.00 0.10
CA VAL A 118 -11.06 6.93 -0.56
C VAL A 118 -12.41 6.28 -0.72
N THR A 119 -13.43 6.89 -0.15
CA THR A 119 -14.84 6.48 -0.28
C THR A 119 -15.73 7.68 -0.61
N ALA A 120 -16.74 7.49 -1.45
CA ALA A 120 -17.74 8.50 -1.70
C ALA A 120 -18.88 8.36 -0.69
N LEU A 121 -19.47 9.49 -0.25
CA LEU A 121 -20.65 9.51 0.60
C LEU A 121 -21.93 9.17 -0.17
N ALA A 122 -21.92 9.44 -1.49
CA ALA A 122 -22.98 9.04 -2.39
C ALA A 122 -22.42 8.81 -3.80
N ASP A 123 -23.14 8.06 -4.62
CA ASP A 123 -22.88 7.77 -6.05
C ASP A 123 -21.39 7.46 -6.39
N PRO A 124 -20.89 6.31 -6.03
CA PRO A 124 -21.58 5.16 -5.40
C PRO A 124 -21.76 5.35 -3.87
N PRO A 125 -22.72 4.66 -3.26
CA PRO A 125 -22.88 4.69 -1.82
C PRO A 125 -21.63 4.11 -1.11
N PRO A 126 -21.38 4.52 0.14
CA PRO A 126 -20.30 3.97 0.96
C PRO A 126 -20.43 2.45 1.08
N ARG A 127 -19.30 1.79 1.18
CA ARG A 127 -19.20 0.34 1.41
C ARG A 127 -18.42 0.07 2.69
N PRO A 128 -19.06 0.09 3.87
CA PRO A 128 -18.38 -0.07 5.15
C PRO A 128 -17.48 -1.32 5.21
N ARG A 129 -17.95 -2.45 4.73
CA ARG A 129 -17.14 -3.69 4.64
C ARG A 129 -15.84 -3.51 3.86
N LEU A 130 -15.89 -2.77 2.76
CA LEU A 130 -14.68 -2.53 1.96
C LEU A 130 -13.71 -1.59 2.69
N ILE A 131 -14.24 -0.60 3.42
CA ILE A 131 -13.43 0.28 4.28
C ILE A 131 -12.77 -0.56 5.38
N ASP A 132 -13.53 -1.40 6.07
CA ASP A 132 -13.01 -2.29 7.12
C ASP A 132 -11.91 -3.22 6.59
N ARG A 133 -12.10 -3.81 5.41
CA ARG A 133 -11.06 -4.63 4.77
C ARG A 133 -9.79 -3.87 4.46
N PHE A 134 -9.91 -2.62 4.03
CA PHE A 134 -8.74 -1.75 3.82
C PHE A 134 -8.06 -1.39 5.15
N LEU A 135 -8.82 -1.17 6.22
CA LEU A 135 -8.28 -0.92 7.55
C LEU A 135 -7.50 -2.12 8.07
N VAL A 136 -8.07 -3.32 7.96
CA VAL A 136 -7.36 -4.56 8.33
C VAL A 136 -6.06 -4.70 7.55
N ALA A 137 -6.08 -4.45 6.24
CA ALA A 137 -4.88 -4.51 5.41
C ALA A 137 -3.84 -3.43 5.79
N ALA A 138 -4.29 -2.22 6.17
CA ALA A 138 -3.41 -1.17 6.65
C ALA A 138 -2.72 -1.58 7.95
N TYR A 139 -3.47 -2.04 8.92
CA TYR A 139 -2.94 -2.48 10.22
C TYR A 139 -1.99 -3.67 10.08
N ASP A 140 -2.34 -4.66 9.26
CA ASP A 140 -1.45 -5.81 8.97
C ASP A 140 -0.12 -5.37 8.36
N ALA A 141 -0.15 -4.40 7.45
CA ALA A 141 1.05 -3.88 6.80
C ALA A 141 1.82 -2.85 7.64
N GLY A 142 1.33 -2.47 8.83
CA GLY A 142 1.90 -1.41 9.67
C GLY A 142 1.78 -0.02 9.05
N LEU A 143 0.73 0.22 8.25
CA LEU A 143 0.44 1.51 7.62
C LEU A 143 -0.53 2.32 8.46
N GLU A 144 -0.33 3.63 8.50
CA GLU A 144 -1.26 4.56 9.12
C GLU A 144 -2.48 4.76 8.19
N PRO A 145 -3.71 4.44 8.63
CA PRO A 145 -4.89 4.69 7.80
C PRO A 145 -5.27 6.16 7.80
N LEU A 146 -5.72 6.64 6.62
CA LEU A 146 -6.34 7.95 6.41
C LEU A 146 -7.65 7.75 5.66
N LEU A 147 -8.78 8.11 6.26
CA LEU A 147 -10.09 8.02 5.61
C LEU A 147 -10.38 9.31 4.84
N ILE A 148 -10.59 9.21 3.53
CA ILE A 148 -10.87 10.36 2.66
C ILE A 148 -12.29 10.21 2.13
N LEU A 149 -13.21 11.01 2.70
CA LEU A 149 -14.62 11.06 2.33
C LEU A 149 -14.81 12.07 1.22
N THR A 150 -15.36 11.62 0.10
CA THR A 150 -15.60 12.48 -1.06
C THR A 150 -17.09 12.67 -1.30
N LYS A 151 -17.43 13.67 -2.12
CA LYS A 151 -18.82 13.99 -2.50
C LYS A 151 -19.71 14.34 -1.30
N ALA A 152 -19.17 15.08 -0.33
CA ALA A 152 -19.93 15.64 0.79
C ALA A 152 -20.96 16.69 0.35
N ASP A 153 -20.93 17.10 -0.92
CA ASP A 153 -21.97 17.87 -1.58
C ASP A 153 -23.26 17.06 -1.83
N LEU A 154 -23.23 15.73 -1.74
CA LEU A 154 -24.35 14.85 -2.03
C LEU A 154 -24.95 14.17 -0.79
N ALA A 155 -24.17 14.00 0.28
CA ALA A 155 -24.64 13.34 1.50
C ALA A 155 -23.78 13.75 2.71
N ASP A 156 -24.41 13.67 3.90
CA ASP A 156 -23.78 14.00 5.18
C ASP A 156 -22.77 12.91 5.59
N PRO A 157 -21.58 13.27 6.09
CA PRO A 157 -20.57 12.32 6.55
C PRO A 157 -20.80 11.74 7.94
N ASP A 158 -21.69 12.33 8.76
CA ASP A 158 -21.76 12.08 10.21
C ASP A 158 -22.06 10.61 10.55
N GLU A 159 -22.98 9.97 9.86
CA GLU A 159 -23.30 8.55 10.08
C GLU A 159 -22.07 7.65 9.85
N LEU A 160 -21.35 7.89 8.74
CA LEU A 160 -20.16 7.13 8.41
C LEU A 160 -19.02 7.44 9.38
N LEU A 161 -18.82 8.71 9.74
CA LEU A 161 -17.79 9.12 10.69
C LEU A 161 -18.04 8.54 12.09
N ALA A 162 -19.28 8.47 12.54
CA ALA A 162 -19.62 7.86 13.83
C ALA A 162 -19.13 6.40 13.94
N ALA A 163 -19.11 5.66 12.82
CA ALA A 163 -18.65 4.28 12.79
C ALA A 163 -17.10 4.17 12.83
N TYR A 164 -16.36 5.20 12.39
CA TYR A 164 -14.90 5.13 12.25
C TYR A 164 -14.10 6.03 13.20
N THR A 165 -14.72 7.08 13.76
CA THR A 165 -14.11 7.94 14.78
C THR A 165 -13.60 7.17 16.00
N PRO A 166 -14.32 6.14 16.51
CA PRO A 166 -13.84 5.35 17.64
C PRO A 166 -12.53 4.59 17.35
N LEU A 167 -12.18 4.38 16.09
CA LEU A 167 -10.91 3.78 15.69
C LEU A 167 -9.71 4.73 15.79
N GLY A 168 -9.94 6.02 16.09
CA GLY A 168 -8.88 7.03 16.16
C GLY A 168 -8.23 7.33 14.79
N ILE A 169 -8.93 7.02 13.69
CA ILE A 169 -8.42 7.20 12.33
C ILE A 169 -8.53 8.68 11.95
N ARG A 170 -7.46 9.23 11.38
CA ARG A 170 -7.55 10.57 10.77
C ARG A 170 -8.45 10.53 9.53
N TYR A 171 -9.21 11.58 9.32
CA TYR A 171 -10.09 11.69 8.16
C TYR A 171 -10.02 13.06 7.51
N LEU A 172 -10.44 13.13 6.26
CA LEU A 172 -10.65 14.34 5.47
C LEU A 172 -12.01 14.24 4.79
N VAL A 173 -12.80 15.32 4.81
CA VAL A 173 -14.07 15.41 4.10
C VAL A 173 -13.95 16.40 2.94
N SER A 174 -14.38 15.97 1.75
CA SER A 174 -14.32 16.80 0.54
C SER A 174 -15.61 16.74 -0.25
N GLY A 175 -16.09 17.91 -0.68
CA GLY A 175 -17.20 18.06 -1.62
C GLY A 175 -16.73 18.35 -3.04
N ARG A 176 -17.66 18.68 -3.92
CA ARG A 176 -17.41 19.18 -5.26
C ARG A 176 -18.00 20.59 -5.43
N PRO A 177 -17.24 21.53 -5.97
CA PRO A 177 -15.84 21.39 -6.44
C PRO A 177 -14.86 21.18 -5.28
N LEU A 178 -13.74 20.52 -5.58
CA LEU A 178 -12.64 20.37 -4.62
C LEU A 178 -11.98 21.75 -4.41
N THR A 179 -12.10 22.29 -3.21
CA THR A 179 -11.55 23.63 -2.89
C THR A 179 -10.05 23.59 -2.65
N GLU A 180 -9.37 24.73 -2.79
CA GLU A 180 -7.93 24.81 -2.50
C GLU A 180 -7.64 24.59 -1.02
N ALA A 181 -8.53 24.96 -0.12
CA ALA A 181 -8.40 24.70 1.32
C ALA A 181 -8.34 23.18 1.58
N VAL A 182 -9.29 22.41 1.05
CA VAL A 182 -9.32 20.94 1.19
C VAL A 182 -8.13 20.29 0.52
N THR A 183 -7.73 20.80 -0.66
CA THR A 183 -6.55 20.31 -1.36
C THR A 183 -5.25 20.57 -0.57
N GLY A 184 -5.16 21.74 0.07
CA GLY A 184 -4.05 22.12 0.95
C GLY A 184 -3.98 21.23 2.19
N GLU A 185 -5.11 20.96 2.84
CA GLU A 185 -5.20 20.03 3.97
C GLU A 185 -4.77 18.62 3.56
N LEU A 186 -5.27 18.13 2.43
CA LEU A 186 -4.87 16.82 1.90
C LEU A 186 -3.37 16.77 1.61
N ARG A 187 -2.79 17.82 1.02
CA ARG A 187 -1.33 17.91 0.82
C ARG A 187 -0.57 17.82 2.14
N ALA A 188 -1.03 18.52 3.18
CA ALA A 188 -0.40 18.46 4.50
C ALA A 188 -0.48 17.08 5.14
N LEU A 189 -1.60 16.38 5.00
CA LEU A 189 -1.78 15.01 5.50
C LEU A 189 -0.89 13.98 4.79
N LEU A 190 -0.51 14.24 3.53
CA LEU A 190 0.30 13.35 2.68
C LEU A 190 1.77 13.77 2.59
N ALA A 191 2.15 14.94 3.15
CA ALA A 191 3.49 15.50 3.02
C ALA A 191 4.56 14.57 3.60
N ASP A 192 5.70 14.47 2.90
CA ASP A 192 6.88 13.68 3.26
C ASP A 192 6.62 12.19 3.53
N ARG A 193 5.48 11.69 3.07
CA ARG A 193 5.08 10.29 3.24
C ARG A 193 4.95 9.59 1.89
N ILE A 194 5.06 8.27 1.92
CA ILE A 194 4.67 7.39 0.81
C ILE A 194 3.27 6.87 1.13
N SER A 195 2.26 7.41 0.45
CA SER A 195 0.85 7.12 0.70
C SER A 195 0.26 6.31 -0.45
N VAL A 196 -0.36 5.18 -0.15
CA VAL A 196 -1.08 4.37 -1.13
C VAL A 196 -2.54 4.79 -1.12
N LEU A 197 -3.12 5.10 -2.28
CA LEU A 197 -4.55 5.40 -2.40
C LEU A 197 -5.32 4.17 -2.88
N VAL A 198 -6.32 3.78 -2.09
CA VAL A 198 -7.23 2.68 -2.38
C VAL A 198 -8.67 3.16 -2.37
N GLY A 199 -9.57 2.41 -2.98
CA GLY A 199 -11.01 2.72 -2.97
C GLY A 199 -11.69 2.22 -4.23
N HIS A 200 -13.00 2.08 -4.17
CA HIS A 200 -13.83 1.58 -5.27
C HIS A 200 -13.78 2.49 -6.51
N SER A 201 -14.23 1.97 -7.65
CA SER A 201 -14.40 2.77 -8.86
C SER A 201 -15.47 3.86 -8.66
N GLY A 202 -15.22 5.06 -9.17
CA GLY A 202 -16.15 6.18 -9.09
C GLY A 202 -16.14 6.99 -7.79
N VAL A 203 -15.33 6.61 -6.79
CA VAL A 203 -15.24 7.34 -5.49
C VAL A 203 -14.42 8.64 -5.56
N GLY A 204 -13.89 9.04 -6.71
CA GLY A 204 -13.16 10.32 -6.84
C GLY A 204 -11.65 10.25 -6.68
N LYS A 205 -11.02 9.05 -6.59
CA LYS A 205 -9.55 8.93 -6.49
C LYS A 205 -8.81 9.72 -7.56
N SER A 206 -9.17 9.55 -8.83
CA SER A 206 -8.51 10.25 -9.95
C SER A 206 -8.66 11.77 -9.86
N THR A 207 -9.78 12.26 -9.34
CA THR A 207 -9.99 13.69 -9.09
C THR A 207 -9.02 14.21 -8.04
N LEU A 208 -8.86 13.49 -6.93
CA LEU A 208 -7.90 13.84 -5.88
C LEU A 208 -6.45 13.78 -6.39
N VAL A 209 -6.08 12.71 -7.11
CA VAL A 209 -4.73 12.57 -7.69
C VAL A 209 -4.43 13.72 -8.65
N ASN A 210 -5.36 14.08 -9.54
CA ASN A 210 -5.16 15.17 -10.49
C ASN A 210 -5.05 16.55 -9.80
N ALA A 211 -5.76 16.77 -8.69
CA ALA A 211 -5.65 18.00 -7.91
C ALA A 211 -4.29 18.10 -7.18
N LEU A 212 -3.76 16.98 -6.73
CA LEU A 212 -2.48 16.91 -6.02
C LEU A 212 -1.29 16.93 -6.96
N VAL A 213 -1.40 16.28 -8.12
CA VAL A 213 -0.37 16.17 -9.15
C VAL A 213 -0.97 16.50 -10.51
N PRO A 214 -1.15 17.78 -10.87
CA PRO A 214 -1.80 18.19 -12.13
C PRO A 214 -1.15 17.62 -13.40
N ASP A 215 0.14 17.32 -13.35
CA ASP A 215 0.91 16.75 -14.47
C ASP A 215 0.99 15.22 -14.44
N ALA A 216 0.20 14.54 -13.57
CA ALA A 216 0.22 13.08 -13.41
C ALA A 216 0.07 12.32 -14.75
N GLY A 217 -0.80 12.83 -15.65
CA GLY A 217 -0.99 12.25 -16.98
C GLY A 217 0.22 12.35 -17.89
N ARG A 218 1.10 13.34 -17.71
CA ARG A 218 2.36 13.51 -18.46
C ARG A 218 3.48 12.68 -17.87
N ALA A 219 3.55 12.59 -16.55
CA ALA A 219 4.58 11.81 -15.87
C ALA A 219 4.48 10.30 -16.18
N VAL A 220 3.28 9.80 -16.45
CA VAL A 220 3.03 8.40 -16.87
C VAL A 220 3.19 8.20 -18.38
N GLY A 221 3.01 9.26 -19.18
CA GLY A 221 3.06 9.19 -20.66
C GLY A 221 4.45 9.00 -21.24
N THR A 222 5.52 9.32 -20.52
CA THR A 222 6.91 9.07 -20.96
C THR A 222 7.29 7.58 -20.88
N VAL A 223 6.47 6.71 -20.30
CA VAL A 223 6.77 5.28 -20.09
C VAL A 223 6.40 4.40 -21.29
N SER A 224 5.63 4.87 -22.28
CA SER A 224 5.31 4.03 -23.46
C SER A 224 4.92 4.84 -24.70
N PRO A 225 5.88 5.17 -25.58
CA PRO A 225 5.57 5.72 -26.90
C PRO A 225 5.07 4.66 -27.92
N VAL A 226 4.94 3.38 -27.56
CA VAL A 226 4.74 2.28 -28.53
C VAL A 226 3.29 1.86 -28.75
N THR A 227 2.34 2.29 -27.95
CA THR A 227 0.93 1.97 -28.19
C THR A 227 0.08 3.23 -28.24
N GLY A 228 -0.02 3.82 -29.43
CA GLY A 228 -0.85 5.00 -29.76
C GLY A 228 -2.35 4.78 -29.61
N ARG A 229 -2.82 4.41 -28.42
CA ARG A 229 -4.23 4.41 -28.02
C ARG A 229 -4.37 5.10 -26.67
N GLY A 230 -4.62 6.40 -26.72
CA GLY A 230 -5.11 7.17 -25.61
C GLY A 230 -6.51 6.68 -25.22
N ARG A 231 -6.63 6.17 -24.00
CA ARG A 231 -7.77 6.29 -23.07
C ARG A 231 -7.45 5.48 -21.83
N HIS A 232 -7.34 6.17 -20.70
CA HIS A 232 -7.45 5.78 -19.32
C HIS A 232 -7.90 4.34 -19.01
N THR A 233 -6.97 3.38 -19.05
CA THR A 233 -7.06 2.11 -18.34
C THR A 233 -5.65 1.66 -17.97
N SER A 234 -4.92 2.48 -17.21
CA SER A 234 -3.69 2.03 -16.56
C SER A 234 -4.08 1.02 -15.49
N SER A 235 -3.90 -0.26 -15.78
CA SER A 235 -4.01 -1.33 -14.78
C SER A 235 -2.75 -1.44 -13.90
N SER A 236 -1.80 -0.53 -14.07
CA SER A 236 -0.49 -0.57 -13.44
C SER A 236 -0.43 0.38 -12.25
N VAL A 237 0.16 -0.09 -11.15
CA VAL A 237 0.48 0.72 -9.96
C VAL A 237 1.56 1.71 -10.32
N VAL A 238 1.37 2.98 -9.98
CA VAL A 238 2.33 4.07 -10.27
C VAL A 238 2.50 4.98 -9.06
N ALA A 239 3.74 5.33 -8.75
CA ALA A 239 4.06 6.35 -7.75
C ALA A 239 4.24 7.71 -8.41
N LEU A 240 3.56 8.71 -7.90
CA LEU A 240 3.58 10.10 -8.34
C LEU A 240 4.18 10.96 -7.24
N ARG A 241 5.13 11.82 -7.59
CA ARG A 241 5.77 12.72 -6.64
C ARG A 241 4.85 13.89 -6.31
N LEU A 242 4.66 14.16 -5.02
CA LEU A 242 3.94 15.34 -4.55
C LEU A 242 4.81 16.60 -4.62
N ARG A 243 4.18 17.73 -4.96
CA ARG A 243 4.79 19.04 -4.78
C ARG A 243 4.91 19.31 -3.28
N GLY A 244 6.09 19.55 -2.81
CA GLY A 244 6.36 19.78 -1.37
C GLY A 244 6.87 18.55 -0.61
N GLY A 245 7.12 17.42 -1.30
CA GLY A 245 7.68 16.19 -0.71
C GLY A 245 6.66 15.06 -0.59
N GLY A 246 7.18 13.81 -0.54
CA GLY A 246 6.35 12.62 -0.47
C GLY A 246 5.91 12.05 -1.81
N TRP A 247 5.17 10.94 -1.75
CA TRP A 247 4.71 10.18 -2.92
C TRP A 247 3.27 9.69 -2.73
N ILE A 248 2.49 9.75 -3.78
CA ILE A 248 1.22 9.05 -3.88
C ILE A 248 1.41 7.84 -4.78
N ILE A 249 1.00 6.67 -4.31
CA ILE A 249 0.92 5.45 -5.11
C ILE A 249 -0.54 5.20 -5.44
N ASP A 250 -0.90 5.43 -6.70
CA ASP A 250 -2.24 5.07 -7.19
C ASP A 250 -2.26 3.59 -7.57
N THR A 251 -3.29 2.90 -7.08
CA THR A 251 -3.50 1.47 -7.31
C THR A 251 -4.80 1.26 -8.09
N PRO A 252 -4.79 1.50 -9.41
CA PRO A 252 -5.99 1.34 -10.22
C PRO A 252 -6.46 -0.12 -10.19
N GLY A 253 -7.77 -0.32 -10.00
CA GLY A 253 -8.36 -1.65 -10.03
C GLY A 253 -8.20 -2.50 -8.77
N LEU A 254 -7.65 -1.98 -7.69
CA LEU A 254 -7.69 -2.62 -6.38
C LEU A 254 -9.12 -2.53 -5.81
N ARG A 255 -9.94 -3.52 -6.18
CA ARG A 255 -11.36 -3.58 -5.81
C ARG A 255 -11.62 -4.41 -4.58
N SER A 256 -10.66 -5.23 -4.19
CA SER A 256 -10.74 -6.09 -3.01
C SER A 256 -9.34 -6.43 -2.49
N PHE A 257 -9.23 -6.63 -1.20
CA PHE A 257 -8.11 -7.28 -0.55
C PHE A 257 -8.63 -8.60 0.00
N GLY A 258 -8.03 -9.72 -0.39
CA GLY A 258 -8.20 -10.97 0.31
C GLY A 258 -7.46 -10.88 1.66
N LEU A 259 -8.14 -11.18 2.74
CA LEU A 259 -7.63 -11.03 4.11
C LEU A 259 -7.37 -12.38 4.80
N GLY A 260 -7.58 -13.50 4.11
CA GLY A 260 -7.49 -14.84 4.70
C GLY A 260 -6.14 -15.17 5.35
N HIS A 261 -5.08 -14.48 4.97
CA HIS A 261 -3.73 -14.64 5.52
C HIS A 261 -3.47 -13.85 6.82
N ILE A 262 -4.37 -12.91 7.19
CA ILE A 262 -4.16 -12.03 8.35
C ILE A 262 -4.68 -12.72 9.62
N SER A 263 -3.85 -12.85 10.66
CA SER A 263 -4.28 -13.41 11.94
C SER A 263 -5.12 -12.42 12.74
N ALA A 264 -6.00 -12.94 13.61
CA ALA A 264 -6.78 -12.13 14.54
C ALA A 264 -5.87 -11.26 15.43
N ASP A 265 -4.77 -11.84 15.92
CA ASP A 265 -3.81 -11.13 16.78
C ASP A 265 -3.19 -9.91 16.09
N ARG A 266 -2.93 -9.98 14.77
CA ARG A 266 -2.39 -8.83 14.03
C ARG A 266 -3.40 -7.70 13.89
N VAL A 267 -4.67 -8.02 13.72
CA VAL A 267 -5.74 -7.01 13.72
C VAL A 267 -5.89 -6.40 15.12
N ALA A 268 -5.88 -7.24 16.15
CA ALA A 268 -5.99 -6.81 17.55
C ALA A 268 -4.83 -5.91 17.99
N ALA A 269 -3.62 -6.15 17.48
CA ALA A 269 -2.44 -5.33 17.76
C ALA A 269 -2.59 -3.85 17.30
N ALA A 270 -3.55 -3.55 16.42
CA ALA A 270 -3.90 -2.18 16.02
C ALA A 270 -4.74 -1.41 17.08
N PHE A 271 -5.08 -2.08 18.16
CA PHE A 271 -5.86 -1.53 19.27
C PHE A 271 -5.02 -1.51 20.56
N PRO A 272 -4.06 -0.58 20.67
CA PRO A 272 -3.14 -0.56 21.82
C PRO A 272 -3.85 -0.34 23.17
N ASP A 273 -5.00 0.29 23.15
CA ASP A 273 -5.90 0.48 24.28
C ASP A 273 -6.57 -0.81 24.78
N LEU A 274 -6.60 -1.85 23.95
CA LEU A 274 -7.05 -3.20 24.33
C LEU A 274 -5.89 -4.19 24.55
N ALA A 275 -4.62 -3.74 24.44
CA ALA A 275 -3.47 -4.62 24.48
C ALA A 275 -3.35 -5.39 25.82
N GLU A 276 -3.67 -4.74 26.94
CA GLU A 276 -3.68 -5.38 28.26
C GLU A 276 -4.78 -6.45 28.35
N ALA A 277 -5.97 -6.13 27.84
CA ALA A 277 -7.10 -7.06 27.78
C ALA A 277 -6.79 -8.32 26.94
N LEU A 278 -6.01 -8.18 25.85
CA LEU A 278 -5.61 -9.30 25.01
C LEU A 278 -4.77 -10.34 25.76
N ALA A 279 -4.02 -9.94 26.79
CA ALA A 279 -3.25 -10.86 27.64
C ALA A 279 -4.12 -11.83 28.44
N HIS A 280 -5.40 -11.52 28.64
CA HIS A 280 -6.37 -12.37 29.33
C HIS A 280 -7.04 -13.40 28.41
N CYS A 281 -6.76 -13.33 27.10
CA CYS A 281 -7.30 -14.28 26.14
C CYS A 281 -6.50 -15.57 26.08
N ARG A 282 -7.18 -16.69 25.80
CA ARG A 282 -6.54 -17.97 25.53
C ARG A 282 -5.72 -17.91 24.23
N PRO A 283 -4.59 -18.63 24.14
CA PRO A 283 -3.85 -18.76 22.87
C PRO A 283 -4.76 -19.21 21.73
N GLY A 284 -4.69 -18.51 20.58
CA GLY A 284 -5.51 -18.80 19.41
C GLY A 284 -6.97 -18.34 19.52
N CYS A 285 -7.29 -17.46 20.45
CA CYS A 285 -8.61 -16.84 20.54
C CYS A 285 -8.91 -16.03 19.27
N ALA A 286 -10.11 -16.23 18.71
CA ALA A 286 -10.57 -15.44 17.57
C ALA A 286 -11.08 -14.03 17.95
N HIS A 287 -11.22 -13.77 19.25
CA HIS A 287 -11.74 -12.54 19.86
C HIS A 287 -13.19 -12.19 19.49
N LEU A 288 -13.96 -13.14 18.95
CA LEU A 288 -15.34 -12.95 18.49
C LEU A 288 -16.40 -13.57 19.40
N GLY A 289 -16.01 -14.48 20.30
CA GLY A 289 -16.94 -15.24 21.16
C GLY A 289 -17.18 -14.59 22.50
N GLU A 290 -18.28 -15.00 23.16
CA GLU A 290 -18.65 -14.59 24.53
C GLU A 290 -17.65 -15.07 25.59
N ASP A 291 -16.91 -16.18 25.32
CA ASP A 291 -15.84 -16.71 26.19
C ASP A 291 -14.50 -15.96 26.01
N CYS A 292 -14.49 -14.82 25.34
CA CYS A 292 -13.30 -14.04 25.10
C CYS A 292 -12.93 -13.23 26.37
N GLY A 293 -11.67 -13.27 26.77
CA GLY A 293 -11.18 -12.50 27.92
C GLY A 293 -11.35 -10.98 27.79
N LEU A 294 -11.53 -10.48 26.56
CA LEU A 294 -11.78 -9.06 26.30
C LEU A 294 -13.10 -8.57 26.94
N ASP A 295 -14.17 -9.37 26.91
CA ASP A 295 -15.46 -8.95 27.48
C ASP A 295 -15.40 -8.74 28.97
N ALA A 296 -14.82 -9.71 29.70
CA ALA A 296 -14.66 -9.62 31.14
C ALA A 296 -13.79 -8.42 31.52
N TRP A 297 -12.65 -8.25 30.82
CA TRP A 297 -11.73 -7.16 31.10
C TRP A 297 -12.35 -5.78 30.82
N VAL A 298 -13.01 -5.62 29.67
CA VAL A 298 -13.69 -4.36 29.32
C VAL A 298 -14.81 -4.06 30.32
N SER A 299 -15.61 -5.06 30.71
CA SER A 299 -16.67 -4.87 31.69
C SER A 299 -16.16 -4.37 33.07
N GLU A 300 -14.95 -4.78 33.45
CA GLU A 300 -14.33 -4.38 34.74
C GLU A 300 -13.63 -2.99 34.65
N HIS A 301 -13.11 -2.62 33.49
CA HIS A 301 -12.24 -1.44 33.36
C HIS A 301 -12.88 -0.26 32.61
N ASP A 302 -14.02 -0.46 31.95
CA ASP A 302 -14.69 0.57 31.14
C ASP A 302 -15.71 1.38 31.96
N SER A 303 -15.23 2.44 32.58
CA SER A 303 -16.10 3.37 33.30
C SER A 303 -16.83 4.38 32.41
N SER A 304 -16.41 4.54 31.15
CA SER A 304 -16.88 5.58 30.22
C SER A 304 -17.69 5.04 29.03
N GLY A 305 -17.69 3.74 28.79
CA GLY A 305 -18.21 3.11 27.58
C GLY A 305 -17.27 3.17 26.37
N ALA A 306 -16.12 3.81 26.50
CA ALA A 306 -15.19 3.99 25.39
C ALA A 306 -14.52 2.69 24.96
N LEU A 307 -14.12 1.85 25.91
CA LEU A 307 -13.50 0.54 25.62
C LEU A 307 -14.48 -0.43 24.98
N ALA A 308 -15.75 -0.39 25.37
CA ALA A 308 -16.81 -1.19 24.74
C ALA A 308 -16.98 -0.84 23.26
N VAL A 309 -17.00 0.46 22.92
CA VAL A 309 -17.04 0.93 21.52
C VAL A 309 -15.81 0.51 20.73
N ARG A 310 -14.64 0.53 21.37
CA ARG A 310 -13.38 0.06 20.75
C ARG A 310 -13.41 -1.45 20.52
N LEU A 311 -13.90 -2.23 21.48
CA LEU A 311 -14.06 -3.69 21.35
C LEU A 311 -15.03 -4.04 20.22
N ASP A 312 -16.15 -3.33 20.12
CA ASP A 312 -17.11 -3.48 19.01
C ASP A 312 -16.45 -3.21 17.65
N SER A 313 -15.65 -2.14 17.57
CA SER A 313 -14.89 -1.79 16.36
C SER A 313 -13.87 -2.88 15.99
N LEU A 314 -13.13 -3.42 16.96
CA LEU A 314 -12.23 -4.55 16.75
C LEU A 314 -12.98 -5.76 16.18
N ARG A 315 -14.11 -6.13 16.81
CA ARG A 315 -14.93 -7.27 16.37
C ARG A 315 -15.50 -7.11 14.98
N ARG A 316 -15.95 -5.91 14.62
CA ARG A 316 -16.38 -5.61 13.25
C ARG A 316 -15.28 -5.88 12.24
N LEU A 317 -14.04 -5.44 12.50
CA LEU A 317 -12.90 -5.71 11.62
C LEU A 317 -12.57 -7.20 11.55
N LEU A 318 -12.61 -7.92 12.69
CA LEU A 318 -12.37 -9.36 12.72
C LEU A 318 -13.42 -10.15 11.92
N ARG A 319 -14.73 -9.78 12.02
CA ARG A 319 -15.79 -10.38 11.21
C ARG A 319 -15.58 -10.10 9.73
N SER A 320 -15.22 -8.86 9.37
CA SER A 320 -14.92 -8.50 7.99
C SER A 320 -13.75 -9.30 7.41
N ARG A 321 -12.74 -9.59 8.22
CA ARG A 321 -11.62 -10.47 7.85
C ARG A 321 -12.10 -11.88 7.51
N GLU A 322 -13.00 -12.45 8.30
CA GLU A 322 -13.52 -13.81 8.12
C GLU A 322 -14.55 -13.93 6.99
N GLY A 323 -14.93 -12.82 6.36
CA GLY A 323 -16.01 -12.79 5.39
C GLY A 323 -17.38 -13.07 6.00
N ARG A 324 -17.48 -13.10 7.34
CA ARG A 324 -18.73 -13.28 8.07
C ARG A 324 -19.44 -11.94 8.20
N ASP A 325 -20.68 -11.96 7.82
CA ASP A 325 -21.56 -10.80 7.84
C ASP A 325 -22.60 -10.98 8.93
N ASP A 326 -22.68 -9.97 9.80
CA ASP A 326 -23.95 -9.66 10.46
C ASP A 326 -24.75 -8.83 9.44
N GLY A 327 -25.89 -9.36 8.98
CA GLY A 327 -26.78 -8.79 7.97
C GLY A 327 -27.42 -7.48 8.41
#